data_618678b23f9b3e2d014d5e9533b2f624
#
_entry.id   618678b23f9b3e2d014d5e9533b2f624
#
_cell.length_a   1.000
_cell.length_b   1.000
_cell.length_c   1.000
_cell.angle_alpha   90.00
_cell.angle_beta   90.00
_cell.angle_gamma   90.00
#
_symmetry.space_group_name_H-M   'P 1'
#
loop_
_entity.id
_entity.type
_entity.pdbx_description
1 polymer ?
#
loop_
_entity_poly.entity_id
_entity_poly.type
_entity_poly.pdbx_seq_one_letter_code
_entity_poly.pdbx_strand_id
1 'polypeptide(L)'
;YVVGGMPCAISMDEMNAPVNSQRLAAVDTSINLSMDLVNNFYLPDLLAIGHIYAQKGLITGGAGLAKERVLGFGSFPEEPFAGTANGGDWFNQIMIHCNAVVENFGAGVMNAKVTEVTADDLKDPEVLTETTTHAWYKDGDALHPWDGKSEAEYTGDKNGNKSHWEQLNEKGKYSWIKTPLWRGKMAEVGPLARYIIIYTKVKQNLLQPNWAEKMMVDQVDAISKLLNVAPEVWLPSTLGRTITRGLDAQLNACMNKYFFGKLIKNIANGDTDTANTTKWDPSTWPTEEVKGVGLYEAPRGALSHWVAIKDKKCSNYQAVVPTTWNACPRDEVAGQGAFERAM
;
A
#
# COMPACT_ATOMS: atom_id res chain seq x y z
N TYR A 1 -4.45 -15.33 -10.72
CA TYR A 1 -4.35 -15.40 -11.15
C TYR A 1 -4.04 -15.91 -11.50
N VAL A 2 -3.87 -16.20 -11.42
CA VAL A 2 -3.60 -16.63 -11.97
C VAL A 2 -3.49 -16.79 -12.24
N VAL A 3 -3.44 -17.01 -11.83
CA VAL A 3 -3.43 -17.20 -12.27
C VAL A 3 -3.51 -17.38 -13.03
N GLY A 4 -3.37 -17.42 -12.85
CA GLY A 4 -3.53 -17.66 -13.67
C GLY A 4 -3.67 -17.71 -14.50
N GLY A 5 -3.72 -17.73 -14.47
CA GLY A 5 -3.94 -17.84 -15.31
C GLY A 5 -3.91 -17.55 -16.15
N MET A 6 -3.56 -17.73 -16.46
CA MET A 6 -3.44 -17.48 -17.42
C MET A 6 -4.07 -17.59 -18.16
N PRO A 7 -4.25 -17.76 -17.54
CA PRO A 7 -4.95 -18.12 -18.55
C PRO A 7 -5.37 -17.31 -19.51
N CYS A 8 -5.20 -16.78 -19.54
CA CYS A 8 -5.27 -15.94 -20.69
C CYS A 8 -5.01 -16.72 -21.95
N ALA A 9 -5.65 -17.82 -22.08
CA ALA A 9 -5.64 -18.50 -23.35
C ALA A 9 -6.29 -17.59 -24.39
N ILE A 10 -5.49 -16.73 -24.97
CA ILE A 10 -5.85 -16.06 -26.22
C ILE A 10 -5.87 -17.15 -27.25
N SER A 11 -6.97 -17.35 -27.96
CA SER A 11 -7.04 -18.34 -29.05
C SER A 11 -6.00 -17.99 -30.11
N MET A 12 -5.55 -19.00 -30.86
CA MET A 12 -4.58 -18.79 -31.93
C MET A 12 -5.07 -17.77 -32.96
N ASP A 13 -6.37 -17.73 -33.23
CA ASP A 13 -6.99 -16.74 -34.13
C ASP A 13 -6.89 -15.30 -33.59
N GLU A 14 -6.83 -15.16 -32.27
CA GLU A 14 -6.72 -13.88 -31.59
C GLU A 14 -5.27 -13.45 -31.31
N MET A 15 -4.30 -14.34 -31.43
CA MET A 15 -2.88 -14.03 -31.22
C MET A 15 -2.34 -13.00 -32.19
N ASN A 16 -2.90 -12.93 -33.40
CA ASN A 16 -2.46 -11.97 -34.43
C ASN A 16 -2.99 -10.55 -34.19
N ALA A 17 -4.04 -10.40 -33.40
CA ALA A 17 -4.61 -9.11 -33.04
C ALA A 17 -5.21 -9.16 -31.63
N PRO A 18 -4.40 -9.37 -30.58
CA PRO A 18 -4.89 -9.50 -29.20
C PRO A 18 -5.52 -8.19 -28.69
N VAL A 19 -5.10 -7.06 -29.24
CA VAL A 19 -5.64 -5.72 -28.94
C VAL A 19 -6.23 -5.16 -30.21
N ASN A 20 -7.54 -5.18 -30.33
CA ASN A 20 -8.29 -4.65 -31.48
C ASN A 20 -9.35 -3.64 -30.99
N SER A 21 -9.97 -2.93 -31.93
CA SER A 21 -10.95 -1.88 -31.64
C SER A 21 -12.12 -2.37 -30.78
N GLN A 22 -12.61 -3.59 -31.01
CA GLN A 22 -13.71 -4.15 -30.23
C GLN A 22 -13.30 -4.41 -28.76
N ARG A 23 -12.11 -4.93 -28.52
CA ARG A 23 -11.59 -5.15 -27.17
C ARG A 23 -11.29 -3.84 -26.45
N LEU A 24 -10.68 -2.90 -27.15
CA LEU A 24 -10.46 -1.55 -26.60
C LEU A 24 -11.79 -0.88 -26.20
N ALA A 25 -12.83 -1.00 -27.03
CA ALA A 25 -14.15 -0.47 -26.71
C ALA A 25 -14.78 -1.19 -25.51
N ALA A 26 -14.59 -2.50 -25.38
CA ALA A 26 -15.09 -3.26 -24.23
C ALA A 26 -14.38 -2.86 -22.93
N VAL A 27 -13.06 -2.66 -22.96
CA VAL A 27 -12.28 -2.17 -21.82
C VAL A 27 -12.73 -0.76 -21.44
N ASP A 28 -12.88 0.14 -22.42
CA ASP A 28 -13.37 1.51 -22.17
C ASP A 28 -14.75 1.51 -21.51
N THR A 29 -15.65 0.67 -22.01
CA THR A 29 -16.98 0.50 -21.43
C THR A 29 -16.90 0.04 -19.99
N SER A 30 -16.05 -0.94 -19.67
CA SER A 30 -15.88 -1.47 -18.31
C SER A 30 -15.30 -0.42 -17.35
N ILE A 31 -14.34 0.39 -17.81
CA ILE A 31 -13.78 1.51 -17.05
C ILE A 31 -14.88 2.53 -16.75
N ASN A 32 -15.66 2.92 -17.75
CA ASN A 32 -16.74 3.90 -17.58
C ASN A 32 -17.83 3.40 -16.63
N LEU A 33 -18.21 2.11 -16.69
CA LEU A 33 -19.15 1.49 -15.75
C LEU A 33 -18.60 1.48 -14.33
N SER A 34 -17.30 1.23 -14.15
CA SER A 34 -16.65 1.28 -12.83
C SER A 34 -16.66 2.70 -12.26
N MET A 35 -16.38 3.70 -13.09
CA MET A 35 -16.46 5.12 -12.71
C MET A 35 -17.89 5.52 -12.33
N ASP A 36 -18.87 5.08 -13.11
CA ASP A 36 -20.29 5.34 -12.85
C ASP A 36 -20.73 4.75 -11.51
N LEU A 37 -20.39 3.49 -11.25
CA LEU A 37 -20.70 2.82 -10.00
C LEU A 37 -20.13 3.57 -8.79
N VAL A 38 -18.87 3.96 -8.86
CA VAL A 38 -18.20 4.64 -7.74
C VAL A 38 -18.77 6.04 -7.53
N ASN A 39 -18.99 6.80 -8.61
CA ASN A 39 -19.37 8.21 -8.53
C ASN A 39 -20.86 8.40 -8.20
N ASN A 40 -21.72 7.56 -8.74
CA ASN A 40 -23.18 7.78 -8.67
C ASN A 40 -23.87 6.89 -7.64
N PHE A 41 -23.20 5.87 -7.10
CA PHE A 41 -23.77 4.96 -6.13
C PHE A 41 -22.89 4.84 -4.87
N TYR A 42 -21.66 4.34 -5.00
CA TYR A 42 -20.86 3.97 -3.84
C TYR A 42 -20.49 5.17 -2.96
N LEU A 43 -19.94 6.24 -3.56
CA LEU A 43 -19.56 7.42 -2.79
C LEU A 43 -20.75 8.20 -2.24
N PRO A 44 -21.83 8.47 -3.00
CA PRO A 44 -23.01 9.13 -2.45
C PRO A 44 -23.61 8.40 -1.25
N ASP A 45 -23.78 7.08 -1.33
CA ASP A 45 -24.31 6.29 -0.22
C ASP A 45 -23.41 6.37 1.01
N LEU A 46 -22.11 6.22 0.81
CA LEU A 46 -21.13 6.28 1.87
C LEU A 46 -21.09 7.66 2.56
N LEU A 47 -21.17 8.72 1.78
CA LEU A 47 -21.20 10.09 2.31
C LEU A 47 -22.51 10.43 3.00
N ALA A 48 -23.65 9.91 2.52
CA ALA A 48 -24.94 10.07 3.18
C ALA A 48 -24.93 9.40 4.57
N ILE A 49 -24.40 8.19 4.66
CA ILE A 49 -24.20 7.48 5.94
C ILE A 49 -23.25 8.29 6.83
N GLY A 50 -22.12 8.75 6.28
CA GLY A 50 -21.14 9.55 6.99
C GLY A 50 -21.72 10.82 7.58
N HIS A 51 -22.57 11.51 6.83
CA HIS A 51 -23.26 12.73 7.29
C HIS A 51 -24.19 12.44 8.48
N ILE A 52 -24.96 11.35 8.45
CA ILE A 52 -25.81 10.93 9.57
C ILE A 52 -24.98 10.67 10.84
N TYR A 53 -23.85 9.98 10.70
CA TYR A 53 -22.95 9.72 11.83
C TYR A 53 -22.35 11.03 12.38
N ALA A 54 -21.98 11.95 11.50
CA ALA A 54 -21.46 13.25 11.90
C ALA A 54 -22.49 14.05 12.71
N GLN A 55 -23.75 14.14 12.22
CA GLN A 55 -24.83 14.83 12.90
C GLN A 55 -25.13 14.27 14.30
N LYS A 56 -24.89 12.98 14.50
CA LYS A 56 -25.06 12.32 15.80
C LYS A 56 -23.82 12.40 16.70
N GLY A 57 -22.76 13.11 16.28
CA GLY A 57 -21.53 13.21 17.04
C GLY A 57 -20.76 11.88 17.16
N LEU A 58 -21.00 10.92 16.26
CA LEU A 58 -20.40 9.59 16.31
C LEU A 58 -19.08 9.50 15.55
N ILE A 59 -18.64 10.57 14.88
CA ILE A 59 -17.30 10.64 14.30
C ILE A 59 -16.33 11.06 15.39
N THR A 60 -15.91 10.10 16.17
CA THR A 60 -14.86 10.27 17.16
C THR A 60 -13.59 9.66 16.58
N GLY A 61 -12.62 10.47 16.20
CA GLY A 61 -11.34 9.93 15.76
C GLY A 61 -10.67 9.19 16.92
N GLY A 62 -10.03 8.04 16.66
CA GLY A 62 -9.25 7.42 17.72
C GLY A 62 -8.96 5.94 17.61
N ALA A 63 -9.53 5.24 16.63
CA ALA A 63 -9.15 3.85 16.40
C ALA A 63 -7.80 3.74 15.64
N GLY A 64 -6.97 2.76 15.95
CA GLY A 64 -5.72 2.47 15.27
C GLY A 64 -4.59 3.48 15.53
N LEU A 65 -3.67 3.62 14.58
CA LEU A 65 -2.46 4.43 14.67
C LEU A 65 -2.50 5.73 13.85
N ALA A 66 -3.54 5.96 13.06
CA ALA A 66 -3.56 7.03 12.06
C ALA A 66 -3.42 8.45 12.62
N LYS A 67 -3.78 8.68 13.89
CA LYS A 67 -3.51 9.95 14.57
C LYS A 67 -2.04 10.16 14.90
N GLU A 68 -1.36 9.06 15.17
CA GLU A 68 0.01 9.06 15.67
C GLU A 68 1.01 8.89 14.54
N ARG A 69 0.76 7.92 13.64
CA ARG A 69 1.74 7.59 12.60
C ARG A 69 1.13 6.82 11.44
N VAL A 70 1.35 7.32 10.23
CA VAL A 70 1.02 6.66 8.97
C VAL A 70 2.25 6.57 8.08
N LEU A 71 2.26 5.58 7.17
CA LEU A 71 3.33 5.33 6.21
C LEU A 71 2.76 5.05 4.82
N GLY A 72 3.43 5.53 3.79
CA GLY A 72 3.19 5.19 2.39
C GLY A 72 4.47 5.14 1.57
N PHE A 73 4.42 4.46 0.42
CA PHE A 73 5.56 4.29 -0.50
C PHE A 73 5.37 4.99 -1.85
N GLY A 74 4.25 5.64 -2.07
CA GLY A 74 3.91 6.25 -3.35
C GLY A 74 3.28 5.29 -4.34
N SER A 75 2.53 5.82 -5.31
CA SER A 75 1.77 5.00 -6.26
C SER A 75 1.68 5.57 -7.66
N PHE A 76 1.30 4.70 -8.61
CA PHE A 76 1.11 4.99 -10.02
C PHE A 76 2.38 5.51 -10.71
N PRO A 77 3.35 4.64 -11.00
CA PRO A 77 4.51 5.02 -11.80
C PRO A 77 4.08 5.40 -13.23
N GLU A 78 4.56 6.51 -13.76
CA GLU A 78 4.22 6.99 -15.10
C GLU A 78 5.08 6.38 -16.19
N GLU A 79 6.36 6.15 -15.89
CA GLU A 79 7.31 5.61 -16.86
C GLU A 79 7.56 4.13 -16.60
N PRO A 80 7.80 3.35 -17.66
CA PRO A 80 8.25 1.99 -17.48
C PRO A 80 9.56 2.03 -16.67
N PHE A 81 9.69 1.10 -15.75
CA PHE A 81 10.91 0.95 -14.97
C PHE A 81 12.10 0.75 -15.91
N ALA A 82 12.79 1.81 -16.24
CA ALA A 82 14.09 1.72 -16.88
C ALA A 82 15.08 1.19 -15.86
N GLY A 83 14.99 -0.09 -15.61
CA GLY A 83 15.97 -1.03 -15.10
C GLY A 83 17.07 -0.54 -14.18
N THR A 84 16.82 0.31 -13.22
CA THR A 84 17.78 0.47 -12.13
C THR A 84 17.41 -0.50 -11.02
N ALA A 85 18.31 -1.44 -10.78
CA ALA A 85 18.15 -2.56 -9.87
C ALA A 85 17.93 -2.17 -8.39
N ASN A 86 17.78 -0.89 -8.06
CA ASN A 86 17.91 -0.39 -6.70
C ASN A 86 16.73 0.42 -6.17
N GLY A 87 15.55 0.37 -6.78
CA GLY A 87 14.39 1.13 -6.29
C GLY A 87 14.56 2.66 -6.35
N GLY A 88 15.74 3.15 -6.75
CA GLY A 88 16.08 4.58 -6.75
C GLY A 88 15.22 5.42 -7.66
N ASP A 89 14.71 4.84 -8.74
CA ASP A 89 13.87 5.57 -9.69
C ASP A 89 12.38 5.50 -9.33
N TRP A 90 11.96 4.62 -8.42
CA TRP A 90 10.56 4.53 -8.01
C TRP A 90 9.99 5.88 -7.58
N PHE A 91 10.66 6.53 -6.64
CA PHE A 91 10.18 7.79 -6.06
C PHE A 91 10.20 8.97 -7.01
N ASN A 92 10.96 8.90 -8.11
CA ASN A 92 10.98 9.92 -9.15
C ASN A 92 9.91 9.73 -10.23
N GLN A 93 9.24 8.59 -10.26
CA GLN A 93 8.30 8.21 -11.33
C GLN A 93 6.86 8.12 -10.87
N ILE A 94 6.61 8.17 -9.57
CA ILE A 94 5.25 8.05 -9.02
C ILE A 94 4.43 9.33 -9.27
N MET A 95 3.15 9.14 -9.56
CA MET A 95 2.19 10.25 -9.68
C MET A 95 1.60 10.67 -8.34
N ILE A 96 1.46 9.76 -7.40
CA ILE A 96 0.97 10.06 -6.06
C ILE A 96 2.13 9.98 -5.09
N HIS A 97 2.63 11.14 -4.69
CA HIS A 97 3.82 11.30 -3.85
C HIS A 97 3.51 11.08 -2.36
N CYS A 98 2.82 9.98 -2.06
CA CYS A 98 2.56 9.57 -0.68
C CYS A 98 3.72 8.75 -0.07
N ASN A 99 4.94 8.86 -0.60
CA ASN A 99 6.15 8.25 -0.08
C ASN A 99 6.67 9.01 1.15
N ALA A 100 5.99 8.86 2.26
CA ALA A 100 6.37 9.54 3.50
C ALA A 100 5.83 8.83 4.74
N VAL A 101 6.42 9.17 5.88
CA VAL A 101 5.84 8.97 7.20
C VAL A 101 5.26 10.30 7.67
N VAL A 102 4.02 10.28 8.14
CA VAL A 102 3.41 11.44 8.84
C VAL A 102 3.16 11.05 10.29
N GLU A 103 3.71 11.83 11.21
CA GLU A 103 3.55 11.65 12.65
C GLU A 103 2.70 12.80 13.23
N ASN A 104 1.95 12.49 14.30
CA ASN A 104 1.15 13.45 15.07
C ASN A 104 0.05 14.17 14.27
N PHE A 105 -0.53 13.52 13.27
CA PHE A 105 -1.63 14.09 12.48
C PHE A 105 -2.82 14.52 13.37
N GLY A 106 -3.10 13.79 14.43
CA GLY A 106 -4.15 14.11 15.39
C GLY A 106 -3.96 15.43 16.15
N ALA A 107 -2.75 15.99 16.16
CA ALA A 107 -2.48 17.30 16.75
C ALA A 107 -2.77 18.48 15.80
N GLY A 108 -3.27 18.18 14.60
CA GLY A 108 -3.59 19.14 13.54
C GLY A 108 -2.62 19.03 12.36
N VAL A 109 -3.16 19.26 11.18
CA VAL A 109 -2.43 19.13 9.90
C VAL A 109 -1.12 19.96 9.90
N MET A 110 -1.16 21.18 10.41
CA MET A 110 0.02 22.07 10.45
C MET A 110 1.05 21.67 11.51
N ASN A 111 0.69 20.85 12.48
CA ASN A 111 1.56 20.35 13.54
C ASN A 111 2.10 18.94 13.27
N ALA A 112 1.59 18.30 12.23
CA ALA A 112 2.05 16.99 11.83
C ALA A 112 3.48 17.07 11.28
N LYS A 113 4.31 16.07 11.62
CA LYS A 113 5.68 15.96 11.11
C LYS A 113 5.68 15.05 9.89
N VAL A 114 6.16 15.57 8.77
CA VAL A 114 6.36 14.80 7.53
C VAL A 114 7.83 14.43 7.39
N THR A 115 8.12 13.17 7.12
CA THR A 115 9.45 12.67 6.79
C THR A 115 9.34 11.83 5.51
N GLU A 116 10.01 12.27 4.45
CA GLU A 116 10.02 11.54 3.17
C GLU A 116 10.63 10.15 3.35
N VAL A 117 10.11 9.21 2.57
CA VAL A 117 10.70 7.89 2.37
C VAL A 117 11.52 7.94 1.11
N THR A 118 12.79 7.57 1.21
CA THR A 118 13.78 7.66 0.13
C THR A 118 14.36 6.30 -0.25
N ALA A 119 15.05 6.24 -1.38
CA ALA A 119 15.75 5.03 -1.80
C ALA A 119 16.87 4.61 -0.82
N ASP A 120 17.47 5.57 -0.12
CA ASP A 120 18.51 5.26 0.86
C ASP A 120 17.91 4.67 2.14
N ASP A 121 16.70 5.09 2.53
CA ASP A 121 15.96 4.44 3.64
C ASP A 121 15.72 2.95 3.38
N LEU A 122 15.51 2.57 2.12
CA LEU A 122 15.28 1.17 1.76
C LEU A 122 16.55 0.31 1.85
N LYS A 123 17.72 0.93 1.81
CA LYS A 123 19.01 0.23 1.90
C LYS A 123 19.53 0.15 3.32
N ASP A 124 19.02 1.00 4.19
CA ASP A 124 19.46 1.07 5.57
C ASP A 124 18.83 -0.07 6.39
N PRO A 125 19.65 -1.00 6.92
CA PRO A 125 19.15 -2.16 7.64
C PRO A 125 18.43 -1.83 8.95
N GLU A 126 18.57 -0.61 9.45
CA GLU A 126 17.93 -0.18 10.70
C GLU A 126 16.59 0.55 10.47
N VAL A 127 16.29 0.95 9.22
CA VAL A 127 15.08 1.71 8.93
C VAL A 127 13.84 0.83 8.89
N LEU A 128 13.90 -0.31 8.19
CA LEU A 128 12.81 -1.28 8.17
C LEU A 128 13.30 -2.60 8.76
N THR A 129 12.69 -2.98 9.86
CA THR A 129 12.96 -4.26 10.52
C THR A 129 11.67 -4.99 10.81
N GLU A 130 11.73 -6.32 10.91
CA GLU A 130 10.62 -7.17 11.32
C GLU A 130 10.97 -7.96 12.57
N THR A 131 10.13 -7.89 13.61
CA THR A 131 10.27 -8.70 14.82
C THR A 131 9.37 -9.92 14.79
N THR A 132 9.74 -10.98 15.49
CA THR A 132 8.97 -12.23 15.61
C THR A 132 8.57 -12.56 17.04
N THR A 133 8.72 -11.61 17.97
CA THR A 133 8.51 -11.82 19.42
C THR A 133 7.15 -12.44 19.72
N HIS A 134 6.09 -11.96 19.09
CA HIS A 134 4.72 -12.48 19.26
C HIS A 134 4.20 -13.28 18.06
N ALA A 135 5.07 -13.55 17.08
CA ALA A 135 4.71 -14.34 15.91
C ALA A 135 5.25 -15.79 16.04
N TRP A 136 4.51 -16.75 15.48
CA TRP A 136 4.88 -18.18 15.51
C TRP A 136 6.02 -18.51 14.53
N TYR A 137 7.13 -17.80 14.68
CA TYR A 137 8.40 -18.07 14.05
C TYR A 137 9.47 -18.24 15.11
N LYS A 138 10.58 -18.88 14.76
CA LYS A 138 11.73 -18.95 15.67
C LYS A 138 12.15 -17.54 16.06
N ASP A 139 12.51 -17.40 17.32
CA ASP A 139 12.98 -16.14 17.85
C ASP A 139 14.28 -15.71 17.17
N GLY A 140 14.44 -14.43 17.03
CA GLY A 140 15.61 -13.78 16.48
C GLY A 140 15.50 -12.29 16.66
N ASP A 141 16.62 -11.61 16.50
CA ASP A 141 16.65 -10.15 16.51
C ASP A 141 15.77 -9.58 15.39
N ALA A 142 15.35 -8.33 15.56
CA ALA A 142 14.69 -7.59 14.53
C ALA A 142 15.63 -7.44 13.32
N LEU A 143 15.25 -8.02 12.20
CA LEU A 143 16.07 -8.06 11.00
C LEU A 143 15.43 -7.30 9.84
N HIS A 144 16.28 -6.69 9.01
CA HIS A 144 15.87 -6.16 7.74
C HIS A 144 15.32 -7.29 6.84
N PRO A 145 14.28 -7.05 6.02
CA PRO A 145 13.66 -8.10 5.19
C PRO A 145 14.64 -8.85 4.26
N TRP A 146 15.72 -8.24 3.80
CA TRP A 146 16.75 -8.96 3.01
C TRP A 146 17.47 -10.05 3.80
N ASP A 147 17.59 -9.89 5.11
CA ASP A 147 18.32 -10.79 6.00
C ASP A 147 17.38 -11.60 6.90
N GLY A 148 16.08 -11.26 6.87
CA GLY A 148 15.03 -11.88 7.65
C GLY A 148 14.79 -13.33 7.24
N LYS A 149 14.43 -14.17 8.22
CA LYS A 149 14.06 -15.56 8.03
C LYS A 149 12.64 -15.80 8.53
N SER A 150 11.94 -16.75 7.91
CA SER A 150 10.59 -17.14 8.29
C SER A 150 10.55 -18.63 8.59
N GLU A 151 11.21 -19.03 9.68
CA GLU A 151 11.19 -20.41 10.16
C GLU A 151 10.01 -20.59 11.12
N ALA A 152 8.97 -21.29 10.67
CA ALA A 152 7.74 -21.47 11.42
C ALA A 152 7.98 -22.25 12.72
N GLU A 153 7.40 -21.74 13.82
CA GLU A 153 7.42 -22.37 15.14
C GLU A 153 6.09 -22.13 15.85
N TYR A 154 5.14 -23.04 15.62
CA TYR A 154 3.85 -22.94 16.26
C TYR A 154 3.89 -23.46 17.70
N THR A 155 3.71 -22.57 18.66
CA THR A 155 3.78 -22.90 20.10
C THR A 155 2.43 -23.27 20.71
N GLY A 156 1.33 -23.12 19.99
CA GLY A 156 -0.01 -23.42 20.49
C GLY A 156 -0.63 -22.27 21.31
N ASP A 157 -1.66 -22.63 22.10
CA ASP A 157 -2.34 -21.71 23.01
C ASP A 157 -1.50 -21.41 24.27
N LYS A 158 -2.05 -20.65 25.22
CA LYS A 158 -1.36 -20.31 26.48
C LYS A 158 -0.96 -21.52 27.34
N ASN A 159 -1.52 -22.70 27.10
CA ASN A 159 -1.22 -23.94 27.78
C ASN A 159 -0.32 -24.87 26.93
N GLY A 160 0.13 -24.41 25.76
CA GLY A 160 0.92 -25.19 24.81
C GLY A 160 0.09 -26.19 24.00
N ASN A 161 -1.24 -26.11 24.02
CA ASN A 161 -2.11 -26.98 23.25
C ASN A 161 -2.18 -26.53 21.81
N LYS A 162 -1.70 -27.36 20.90
CA LYS A 162 -1.63 -27.05 19.46
C LYS A 162 -2.92 -27.30 18.67
N SER A 163 -3.91 -27.90 19.31
CA SER A 163 -5.22 -28.19 18.68
C SER A 163 -6.33 -27.20 19.05
N HIS A 164 -6.08 -26.30 19.99
CA HIS A 164 -7.02 -25.28 20.42
C HIS A 164 -6.44 -23.87 20.21
N TRP A 165 -7.23 -22.98 19.64
CA TRP A 165 -6.86 -21.57 19.42
C TRP A 165 -7.68 -20.61 20.32
N GLU A 166 -8.60 -21.14 21.11
CA GLU A 166 -9.56 -20.37 21.92
C GLU A 166 -8.92 -19.64 23.09
N GLN A 167 -7.70 -20.01 23.46
CA GLN A 167 -6.97 -19.42 24.57
C GLN A 167 -5.64 -18.87 24.08
N LEU A 168 -5.69 -17.73 23.42
CA LEU A 168 -4.50 -17.07 22.89
C LEU A 168 -3.47 -16.82 23.98
N ASN A 169 -2.21 -17.06 23.64
CA ASN A 169 -1.09 -16.72 24.50
C ASN A 169 -0.68 -15.26 24.28
N GLU A 170 -1.48 -14.34 24.81
CA GLU A 170 -1.26 -12.89 24.62
C GLU A 170 0.09 -12.42 25.18
N LYS A 171 0.71 -13.14 26.09
CA LYS A 171 2.05 -12.83 26.64
C LYS A 171 3.18 -13.49 25.85
N GLY A 172 2.85 -14.44 25.00
CA GLY A 172 3.79 -15.15 24.14
C GLY A 172 3.49 -14.94 22.65
N LYS A 173 3.53 -16.03 21.89
CA LYS A 173 3.25 -16.01 20.44
C LYS A 173 1.77 -16.31 20.18
N TYR A 174 1.11 -15.45 19.39
CA TYR A 174 -0.32 -15.57 19.11
C TYR A 174 -0.71 -15.21 17.66
N SER A 175 0.26 -14.95 16.79
CA SER A 175 0.03 -14.53 15.39
C SER A 175 0.96 -15.27 14.44
N TRP A 176 0.55 -15.39 13.16
CA TRP A 176 1.42 -15.76 12.05
C TRP A 176 2.02 -14.55 11.34
N ILE A 177 1.71 -13.34 11.79
CA ILE A 177 2.16 -12.10 11.17
C ILE A 177 3.36 -11.57 11.97
N LYS A 178 4.45 -11.26 11.28
CA LYS A 178 5.59 -10.54 11.87
C LYS A 178 5.22 -9.10 12.16
N THR A 179 5.97 -8.43 13.00
CA THR A 179 5.76 -7.02 13.32
C THR A 179 6.78 -6.15 12.60
N PRO A 180 6.39 -5.45 11.54
CA PRO A 180 7.28 -4.52 10.85
C PRO A 180 7.37 -3.21 11.62
N LEU A 181 8.59 -2.70 11.71
CA LEU A 181 8.91 -1.44 12.35
C LEU A 181 9.63 -0.53 11.36
N TRP A 182 9.18 0.69 11.22
CA TRP A 182 9.87 1.73 10.47
C TRP A 182 10.57 2.66 11.44
N ARG A 183 11.90 2.64 11.47
CA ARG A 183 12.71 3.34 12.47
C ARG A 183 12.26 3.04 13.89
N GLY A 184 12.11 1.74 14.19
CA GLY A 184 11.72 1.25 15.51
C GLY A 184 10.29 1.53 15.94
N LYS A 185 9.41 1.98 15.05
CA LYS A 185 8.01 2.31 15.36
C LYS A 185 7.04 1.66 14.39
N MET A 186 5.89 1.27 14.88
CA MET A 186 4.77 0.84 14.05
C MET A 186 4.15 2.01 13.28
N ALA A 187 3.49 1.71 12.18
CA ALA A 187 2.74 2.67 11.38
C ALA A 187 1.48 2.04 10.81
N GLU A 188 0.45 2.83 10.63
CA GLU A 188 -0.74 2.42 9.89
C GLU A 188 -0.55 2.75 8.41
N VAL A 189 -0.98 1.82 7.55
CA VAL A 189 -0.91 1.97 6.09
C VAL A 189 -2.29 1.80 5.46
N GLY A 190 -2.44 2.26 4.22
CA GLY A 190 -3.68 2.08 3.47
C GLY A 190 -4.19 3.35 2.80
N PRO A 191 -5.40 3.29 2.24
CA PRO A 191 -6.03 4.47 1.64
C PRO A 191 -6.01 5.69 2.56
N LEU A 192 -6.34 5.49 3.83
CA LEU A 192 -6.28 6.56 4.83
C LEU A 192 -4.89 7.19 4.93
N ALA A 193 -3.84 6.37 5.01
CA ALA A 193 -2.46 6.85 5.08
C ALA A 193 -2.09 7.70 3.86
N ARG A 194 -2.44 7.25 2.65
CA ARG A 194 -2.19 8.01 1.41
C ARG A 194 -2.85 9.39 1.44
N TYR A 195 -4.12 9.45 1.86
CA TYR A 195 -4.86 10.70 1.95
C TYR A 195 -4.28 11.63 3.02
N ILE A 196 -3.94 11.11 4.20
CA ILE A 196 -3.29 11.91 5.26
C ILE A 196 -1.96 12.48 4.77
N ILE A 197 -1.12 11.67 4.12
CA ILE A 197 0.21 12.09 3.65
C ILE A 197 0.07 13.19 2.60
N ILE A 198 -0.71 12.96 1.54
CA ILE A 198 -0.89 13.95 0.45
C ILE A 198 -1.51 15.23 1.00
N TYR A 199 -2.58 15.11 1.79
CA TYR A 199 -3.23 16.27 2.38
C TYR A 199 -2.27 17.09 3.23
N THR A 200 -1.49 16.46 4.10
CA THR A 200 -0.52 17.13 4.96
C THR A 200 0.58 17.81 4.14
N LYS A 201 1.17 17.09 3.18
CA LYS A 201 2.25 17.64 2.33
C LYS A 201 1.79 18.88 1.57
N VAL A 202 0.59 18.85 1.00
CA VAL A 202 0.05 19.99 0.25
C VAL A 202 -0.30 21.16 1.17
N LYS A 203 -0.99 20.91 2.28
CA LYS A 203 -1.36 21.98 3.23
C LYS A 203 -0.15 22.63 3.89
N GLN A 204 0.94 21.91 4.08
CA GLN A 204 2.21 22.45 4.59
C GLN A 204 3.11 23.03 3.49
N ASN A 205 2.65 23.09 2.24
CA ASN A 205 3.44 23.56 1.09
C ASN A 205 4.72 22.74 0.85
N LEU A 206 4.74 21.47 1.21
CA LEU A 206 5.84 20.53 0.95
C LEU A 206 5.70 19.85 -0.41
N LEU A 207 4.54 19.92 -1.04
CA LEU A 207 4.24 19.33 -2.33
C LEU A 207 3.39 20.29 -3.16
N GLN A 208 3.82 20.51 -4.41
CA GLN A 208 2.99 21.15 -5.42
C GLN A 208 2.16 20.06 -6.11
N PRO A 209 0.84 19.95 -5.84
CA PRO A 209 0.07 18.82 -6.28
C PRO A 209 -0.16 18.81 -7.79
N ASN A 210 -0.02 17.64 -8.39
CA ASN A 210 -0.55 17.39 -9.72
C ASN A 210 -2.08 17.26 -9.68
N TRP A 211 -2.70 16.99 -10.86
CA TRP A 211 -4.16 16.92 -10.95
C TRP A 211 -4.81 15.86 -10.04
N ALA A 212 -4.16 14.71 -9.89
CA ALA A 212 -4.69 13.60 -9.07
C ALA A 212 -4.54 13.90 -7.57
N GLU A 213 -3.41 14.43 -7.16
CA GLU A 213 -3.16 14.84 -5.78
C GLU A 213 -4.05 16.02 -5.38
N LYS A 214 -4.25 16.96 -6.32
CA LYS A 214 -5.22 18.06 -6.11
C LYS A 214 -6.63 17.52 -5.90
N MET A 215 -7.05 16.53 -6.68
CA MET A 215 -8.35 15.87 -6.49
C MET A 215 -8.46 15.28 -5.08
N MET A 216 -7.42 14.59 -4.59
CA MET A 216 -7.41 14.03 -3.23
C MET A 216 -7.58 15.11 -2.17
N VAL A 217 -6.89 16.23 -2.30
CA VAL A 217 -6.99 17.36 -1.35
C VAL A 217 -8.37 17.99 -1.40
N ASP A 218 -8.88 18.29 -2.58
CA ASP A 218 -10.21 18.89 -2.78
C ASP A 218 -11.32 18.00 -2.18
N GLN A 219 -11.17 16.67 -2.31
CA GLN A 219 -12.10 15.70 -1.71
C GLN A 219 -12.08 15.77 -0.18
N VAL A 220 -10.91 15.84 0.45
CA VAL A 220 -10.80 15.97 1.91
C VAL A 220 -11.44 17.27 2.38
N ASP A 221 -11.17 18.39 1.70
CA ASP A 221 -11.76 19.68 2.04
C ASP A 221 -13.30 19.66 1.88
N ALA A 222 -13.81 19.10 0.78
CA ALA A 222 -15.25 18.99 0.51
C ALA A 222 -15.96 18.13 1.56
N ILE A 223 -15.36 17.00 1.94
CA ILE A 223 -15.94 16.10 2.96
C ILE A 223 -15.89 16.73 4.33
N SER A 224 -14.79 17.39 4.68
CA SER A 224 -14.70 18.12 5.95
C SER A 224 -15.81 19.16 6.10
N LYS A 225 -16.12 19.87 5.00
CA LYS A 225 -17.23 20.82 4.95
C LYS A 225 -18.59 20.13 5.03
N LEU A 226 -18.79 19.03 4.32
CA LEU A 226 -20.03 18.25 4.33
C LEU A 226 -20.34 17.69 5.72
N LEU A 227 -19.34 17.14 6.37
CA LEU A 227 -19.46 16.54 7.71
C LEU A 227 -19.48 17.60 8.82
N ASN A 228 -19.00 18.82 8.53
CA ASN A 228 -18.71 19.86 9.50
C ASN A 228 -17.76 19.35 10.61
N VAL A 229 -16.73 18.61 10.21
CA VAL A 229 -15.74 17.98 11.08
C VAL A 229 -14.35 18.19 10.49
N ALA A 230 -13.40 18.60 11.32
CA ALA A 230 -12.01 18.83 10.89
C ALA A 230 -11.33 17.54 10.37
N PRO A 231 -10.43 17.64 9.38
CA PRO A 231 -9.76 16.49 8.78
C PRO A 231 -9.04 15.61 9.80
N GLU A 232 -8.36 16.20 10.77
CA GLU A 232 -7.63 15.51 11.82
C GLU A 232 -8.52 14.73 12.79
N VAL A 233 -9.82 14.94 12.73
CA VAL A 233 -10.81 14.22 13.53
C VAL A 233 -11.46 13.11 12.71
N TRP A 234 -12.00 13.42 11.50
CA TRP A 234 -12.75 12.43 10.75
C TRP A 234 -11.86 11.44 9.99
N LEU A 235 -10.73 11.88 9.43
CA LEU A 235 -9.83 10.97 8.69
C LEU A 235 -9.38 9.78 9.55
N PRO A 236 -8.80 9.96 10.77
CA PRO A 236 -8.33 8.83 11.57
C PRO A 236 -9.45 8.05 12.27
N SER A 237 -10.71 8.33 11.96
CA SER A 237 -11.85 7.57 12.49
C SER A 237 -12.09 6.27 11.71
N THR A 238 -12.90 5.36 12.26
CA THR A 238 -13.35 4.17 11.54
C THR A 238 -14.10 4.53 10.26
N LEU A 239 -14.95 5.54 10.32
CA LEU A 239 -15.67 6.03 9.14
C LEU A 239 -14.72 6.68 8.12
N GLY A 240 -13.71 7.41 8.59
CA GLY A 240 -12.68 7.99 7.73
C GLY A 240 -11.93 6.94 6.91
N ARG A 241 -11.63 5.79 7.51
CA ARG A 241 -11.03 4.65 6.77
C ARG A 241 -11.95 4.12 5.69
N THR A 242 -13.24 4.07 5.95
CA THR A 242 -14.23 3.61 4.97
C THR A 242 -14.43 4.64 3.86
N ILE A 243 -14.53 5.92 4.21
CA ILE A 243 -14.66 7.01 3.24
C ILE A 243 -13.41 7.07 2.34
N THR A 244 -12.22 7.10 2.92
CA THR A 244 -10.98 7.15 2.12
C THR A 244 -10.80 5.94 1.21
N ARG A 245 -11.32 4.77 1.57
CA ARG A 245 -11.34 3.61 0.67
C ARG A 245 -12.27 3.83 -0.54
N GLY A 246 -13.40 4.50 -0.32
CA GLY A 246 -14.29 4.91 -1.43
C GLY A 246 -13.64 5.96 -2.33
N LEU A 247 -12.97 6.95 -1.74
CA LEU A 247 -12.22 7.96 -2.49
C LEU A 247 -11.05 7.34 -3.28
N ASP A 248 -10.37 6.38 -2.68
CA ASP A 248 -9.29 5.64 -3.34
C ASP A 248 -9.82 4.80 -4.51
N ALA A 249 -11.03 4.23 -4.39
CA ALA A 249 -11.69 3.55 -5.50
C ALA A 249 -12.00 4.52 -6.65
N GLN A 250 -12.42 5.75 -6.34
CA GLN A 250 -12.62 6.80 -7.35
C GLN A 250 -11.31 7.20 -8.02
N LEU A 251 -10.25 7.43 -7.24
CA LEU A 251 -8.92 7.72 -7.75
C LEU A 251 -8.45 6.61 -8.71
N ASN A 252 -8.57 5.34 -8.29
CA ASN A 252 -8.18 4.20 -9.12
C ASN A 252 -9.00 4.12 -10.42
N ALA A 253 -10.29 4.42 -10.40
CA ALA A 253 -11.11 4.46 -11.59
C ALA A 253 -10.66 5.56 -12.57
N CYS A 254 -10.33 6.75 -12.06
CA CYS A 254 -9.75 7.84 -12.85
C CYS A 254 -8.37 7.45 -13.41
N MET A 255 -7.52 6.82 -12.63
CA MET A 255 -6.20 6.35 -13.07
C MET A 255 -6.30 5.26 -14.14
N ASN A 256 -7.26 4.34 -14.03
CA ASN A 256 -7.52 3.35 -15.09
C ASN A 256 -7.84 4.05 -16.41
N LYS A 257 -8.67 5.09 -16.39
CA LYS A 257 -8.99 5.88 -17.60
C LYS A 257 -7.75 6.58 -18.14
N TYR A 258 -6.95 7.17 -17.27
CA TYR A 258 -5.72 7.87 -17.64
C TYR A 258 -4.71 6.91 -18.32
N PHE A 259 -4.39 5.78 -17.69
CA PHE A 259 -3.43 4.82 -18.24
C PHE A 259 -3.98 4.10 -19.48
N PHE A 260 -5.28 3.88 -19.56
CA PHE A 260 -5.90 3.35 -20.76
C PHE A 260 -5.74 4.31 -21.96
N GLY A 261 -5.87 5.62 -21.73
CA GLY A 261 -5.57 6.64 -22.74
C GLY A 261 -4.10 6.62 -23.17
N LYS A 262 -3.16 6.43 -22.24
CA LYS A 262 -1.72 6.28 -22.57
C LYS A 262 -1.49 5.01 -23.42
N LEU A 263 -2.11 3.88 -23.06
CA LEU A 263 -2.01 2.64 -23.84
C LEU A 263 -2.47 2.84 -25.28
N ILE A 264 -3.64 3.45 -25.49
CA ILE A 264 -4.14 3.73 -26.84
C ILE A 264 -3.16 4.61 -27.61
N LYS A 265 -2.60 5.64 -26.96
CA LYS A 265 -1.62 6.52 -27.58
C LYS A 265 -0.34 5.81 -27.95
N ASN A 266 0.18 4.93 -27.09
CA ASN A 266 1.37 4.15 -27.36
C ASN A 266 1.15 3.21 -28.57
N ILE A 267 0.03 2.51 -28.61
CA ILE A 267 -0.34 1.66 -29.75
C ILE A 267 -0.42 2.48 -31.04
N ALA A 268 -1.05 3.66 -31.00
CA ALA A 268 -1.17 4.55 -32.17
C ALA A 268 0.20 5.06 -32.64
N ASN A 269 1.16 5.19 -31.76
CA ASN A 269 2.54 5.60 -32.07
C ASN A 269 3.42 4.41 -32.52
N GLY A 270 2.88 3.19 -32.60
CA GLY A 270 3.61 1.98 -32.98
C GLY A 270 4.42 1.34 -31.85
N ASP A 271 4.29 1.84 -30.62
CA ASP A 271 4.86 1.20 -29.44
C ASP A 271 3.95 0.06 -28.99
N THR A 272 4.33 -1.15 -29.39
CA THR A 272 3.59 -2.39 -29.10
C THR A 272 4.41 -3.38 -28.27
N ASP A 273 5.56 -2.95 -27.74
CA ASP A 273 6.41 -3.79 -26.92
C ASP A 273 5.73 -4.08 -25.57
N THR A 274 5.51 -5.37 -25.31
CA THR A 274 4.82 -5.84 -24.09
C THR A 274 5.77 -6.50 -23.10
N ALA A 275 7.04 -6.70 -23.48
CA ALA A 275 8.03 -7.37 -22.65
C ALA A 275 9.44 -6.84 -22.91
N ASN A 276 10.21 -6.71 -21.84
CA ASN A 276 11.64 -6.47 -21.94
C ASN A 276 12.37 -7.84 -21.94
N THR A 277 12.87 -8.25 -23.10
CA THR A 277 13.54 -9.55 -23.29
C THR A 277 15.05 -9.50 -23.06
N THR A 278 15.62 -8.33 -22.79
CA THR A 278 17.08 -8.14 -22.69
C THR A 278 17.75 -8.97 -21.58
N LYS A 279 16.97 -9.41 -20.59
CA LYS A 279 17.42 -10.21 -19.45
C LYS A 279 16.95 -11.67 -19.50
N TRP A 280 16.39 -12.13 -20.59
CA TRP A 280 15.92 -13.51 -20.72
C TRP A 280 17.05 -14.53 -20.90
N ASP A 281 18.22 -14.07 -21.38
CA ASP A 281 19.40 -14.94 -21.47
C ASP A 281 20.06 -15.08 -20.07
N PRO A 282 20.01 -16.28 -19.45
CA PRO A 282 20.62 -16.51 -18.14
C PRO A 282 22.15 -16.31 -18.12
N SER A 283 22.81 -16.26 -19.25
CA SER A 283 24.26 -15.97 -19.31
C SER A 283 24.57 -14.53 -18.92
N THR A 284 23.57 -13.61 -19.07
CA THR A 284 23.70 -12.20 -18.72
C THR A 284 23.40 -11.91 -17.24
N TRP A 285 22.93 -12.91 -16.50
CA TRP A 285 22.57 -12.73 -15.10
C TRP A 285 23.81 -12.73 -14.22
N PRO A 286 23.86 -11.87 -13.20
CA PRO A 286 24.98 -11.82 -12.28
C PRO A 286 25.10 -13.14 -11.50
N THR A 287 26.33 -13.55 -11.22
CA THR A 287 26.64 -14.67 -10.34
C THR A 287 26.81 -14.22 -8.89
N GLU A 288 27.23 -12.98 -8.72
CA GLU A 288 27.31 -12.34 -7.41
C GLU A 288 25.91 -12.19 -6.78
N GLU A 289 25.87 -12.06 -5.46
CA GLU A 289 24.62 -11.77 -4.78
C GLU A 289 24.13 -10.38 -5.15
N VAL A 290 22.90 -10.31 -5.61
CA VAL A 290 22.19 -9.05 -5.87
C VAL A 290 20.94 -8.99 -5.03
N LYS A 291 20.66 -7.82 -4.47
CA LYS A 291 19.48 -7.54 -3.67
C LYS A 291 18.58 -6.54 -4.41
N GLY A 292 17.30 -6.81 -4.39
CA GLY A 292 16.30 -5.97 -5.03
C GLY A 292 15.11 -5.72 -4.11
N VAL A 293 14.44 -4.58 -4.31
CA VAL A 293 13.18 -4.25 -3.65
C VAL A 293 12.17 -3.76 -4.68
N GLY A 294 10.94 -4.26 -4.57
CA GLY A 294 9.79 -3.76 -5.30
C GLY A 294 8.79 -3.14 -4.34
N LEU A 295 8.34 -1.94 -4.64
CA LEU A 295 7.38 -1.19 -3.84
C LEU A 295 6.06 -1.05 -4.58
N TYR A 296 4.97 -0.98 -3.85
CA TYR A 296 3.65 -0.70 -4.39
C TYR A 296 2.68 -0.25 -3.31
N GLU A 297 1.78 0.65 -3.66
CA GLU A 297 0.60 0.94 -2.84
C GLU A 297 -0.56 0.04 -3.29
N ALA A 298 -0.66 -1.11 -2.64
CA ALA A 298 -1.76 -2.04 -2.86
C ALA A 298 -3.10 -1.46 -2.33
N PRO A 299 -4.26 -2.07 -2.67
CA PRO A 299 -5.56 -1.59 -2.16
C PRO A 299 -5.62 -1.45 -0.63
N ARG A 300 -4.81 -2.24 0.08
CA ARG A 300 -4.74 -2.20 1.56
C ARG A 300 -3.58 -1.39 2.11
N GLY A 301 -2.72 -0.84 1.27
CA GLY A 301 -1.62 0.06 1.66
C GLY A 301 -0.24 -0.34 1.19
N ALA A 302 0.76 0.11 1.90
CA ALA A 302 2.18 -0.05 1.59
C ALA A 302 2.60 -1.52 1.52
N LEU A 303 3.06 -1.93 0.34
CA LEU A 303 3.57 -3.26 0.03
C LEU A 303 5.02 -3.16 -0.40
N SER A 304 5.86 -4.03 0.14
CA SER A 304 7.23 -4.18 -0.33
C SER A 304 7.63 -5.65 -0.46
N HIS A 305 8.31 -5.96 -1.57
CA HIS A 305 8.87 -7.27 -1.84
C HIS A 305 10.40 -7.16 -1.86
N TRP A 306 11.05 -8.00 -1.08
CA TRP A 306 12.49 -8.00 -0.87
C TRP A 306 13.07 -9.31 -1.35
N VAL A 307 14.00 -9.25 -2.30
CA VAL A 307 14.58 -10.44 -2.89
C VAL A 307 16.10 -10.34 -2.85
N ALA A 308 16.74 -11.45 -2.48
CA ALA A 308 18.17 -11.66 -2.67
C ALA A 308 18.35 -12.82 -3.67
N ILE A 309 19.18 -12.62 -4.67
CA ILE A 309 19.48 -13.60 -5.73
C ILE A 309 20.96 -13.87 -5.69
N LYS A 310 21.34 -15.15 -5.60
CA LYS A 310 22.72 -15.61 -5.64
C LYS A 310 22.81 -16.84 -6.54
N ASP A 311 23.85 -16.93 -7.32
CA ASP A 311 24.05 -18.04 -8.25
C ASP A 311 22.82 -18.30 -9.14
N LYS A 312 22.17 -17.23 -9.60
CA LYS A 312 20.97 -17.27 -10.46
C LYS A 312 19.73 -17.90 -9.78
N LYS A 313 19.72 -17.98 -8.45
CA LYS A 313 18.61 -18.53 -7.67
C LYS A 313 18.20 -17.53 -6.60
N CYS A 314 16.92 -17.52 -6.26
CA CYS A 314 16.44 -16.77 -5.13
C CYS A 314 17.03 -17.39 -3.84
N SER A 315 17.91 -16.64 -3.16
CA SER A 315 18.53 -17.06 -1.89
C SER A 315 17.72 -16.62 -0.68
N ASN A 316 16.99 -15.49 -0.80
CA ASN A 316 16.03 -15.03 0.21
C ASN A 316 14.91 -14.23 -0.45
N TYR A 317 13.71 -14.37 0.10
CA TYR A 317 12.54 -13.62 -0.33
C TYR A 317 11.64 -13.32 0.85
N GLN A 318 11.35 -12.04 1.06
CA GLN A 318 10.42 -11.57 2.09
C GLN A 318 9.44 -10.56 1.50
N ALA A 319 8.22 -10.59 1.98
CA ALA A 319 7.19 -9.63 1.60
C ALA A 319 6.63 -8.97 2.86
N VAL A 320 6.75 -7.65 2.96
CA VAL A 320 6.09 -6.85 3.98
C VAL A 320 4.84 -6.27 3.37
N VAL A 321 3.72 -6.96 3.60
CA VAL A 321 2.43 -6.61 2.98
C VAL A 321 1.64 -5.63 3.86
N PRO A 322 0.64 -4.92 3.29
CA PRO A 322 -0.12 -3.93 4.07
C PRO A 322 -0.78 -4.51 5.33
N THR A 323 -1.28 -5.74 5.25
CA THR A 323 -1.89 -6.41 6.40
C THR A 323 -0.85 -6.76 7.46
N THR A 324 0.41 -6.99 7.07
CA THR A 324 1.51 -7.15 8.02
C THR A 324 1.70 -5.89 8.87
N TRP A 325 1.62 -4.69 8.27
CA TRP A 325 1.65 -3.42 8.99
C TRP A 325 0.46 -3.24 9.93
N ASN A 326 -0.75 -3.51 9.44
CA ASN A 326 -1.98 -3.13 10.15
C ASN A 326 -2.44 -4.18 11.18
N ALA A 327 -2.19 -5.47 10.93
CA ALA A 327 -2.65 -6.59 11.75
C ALA A 327 -1.49 -7.31 12.46
N CYS A 328 -0.31 -6.70 12.52
CA CYS A 328 0.81 -7.25 13.27
C CYS A 328 0.46 -7.35 14.76
N PRO A 329 1.01 -8.35 15.46
CA PRO A 329 0.97 -8.39 16.89
C PRO A 329 1.75 -7.23 17.49
N ARG A 330 1.54 -6.96 18.77
CA ARG A 330 2.29 -5.92 19.48
C ARG A 330 3.79 -6.18 19.44
N ASP A 331 4.52 -5.13 19.67
CA ASP A 331 5.95 -5.13 19.97
C ASP A 331 6.16 -4.59 21.37
N GLU A 332 7.17 -5.09 22.10
CA GLU A 332 7.39 -4.75 23.50
C GLU A 332 7.80 -3.27 23.69
N VAL A 333 8.39 -2.65 22.67
CA VAL A 333 8.85 -1.26 22.71
C VAL A 333 7.91 -0.35 21.93
N ALA A 334 7.52 -0.76 20.72
CA ALA A 334 6.69 0.04 19.83
C ALA A 334 5.19 0.00 20.18
N GLY A 335 4.76 -0.94 21.02
CA GLY A 335 3.39 -1.05 21.49
C GLY A 335 2.49 -1.89 20.59
N GLN A 336 1.21 -1.56 20.55
CA GLN A 336 0.18 -2.31 19.81
C GLN A 336 0.10 -1.88 18.34
N GLY A 337 -0.15 -2.84 17.44
CA GLY A 337 -0.45 -2.59 16.03
C GLY A 337 -1.80 -1.88 15.81
N ALA A 338 -2.04 -1.45 14.57
CA ALA A 338 -3.23 -0.64 14.26
C ALA A 338 -4.55 -1.37 14.58
N PHE A 339 -4.64 -2.68 14.30
CA PHE A 339 -5.85 -3.45 14.60
C PHE A 339 -6.03 -3.68 16.09
N GLU A 340 -4.97 -4.01 16.83
CA GLU A 340 -5.06 -4.21 18.27
C GLU A 340 -5.46 -2.91 18.99
N ARG A 341 -4.99 -1.76 18.51
CA ARG A 341 -5.40 -0.45 19.07
C ARG A 341 -6.81 -0.04 18.70
N ALA A 342 -7.41 -0.67 17.71
CA ALA A 342 -8.77 -0.39 17.27
C ALA A 342 -9.82 -1.24 18.01
N MET A 343 -9.40 -2.31 18.70
CA MET A 343 -10.24 -3.17 19.53
C MET A 343 -10.32 -2.68 20.96
#